data_ee07948aff54115b480eaf74bceb47eb
#
_entry.id   ee07948aff54115b480eaf74bceb47eb
#
_cell.length_a   1.000
_cell.length_b   1.000
_cell.length_c   1.000
_cell.angle_alpha   90.00
_cell.angle_beta   90.00
_cell.angle_gamma   90.00
#
_symmetry.space_group_name_H-M   'P 1'
#
loop_
_entity.id
_entity.type
_entity.pdbx_description
1 polymer ?
#
loop_
_entity_poly.entity_id
_entity_poly.type
_entity_poly.pdbx_seq_one_letter_code
_entity_poly.pdbx_strand_id
1 'polypeptide(L)'
;MRAVDGVDIRIGRGETVCVVGESGCGKTVTAMTVLKLIAMPPGRIVEGQILWQGRDLVPLGADEMRNIRAREIGIVFQEPMTSLNPVYTVGEQIAEVVQLHEGLGKRAAIDRAAEMLRLVNIPNPQRRVHDYPHQFSGGMRQRVMIAMALSCNPRLLIADEPTTALDVTIQAQILDLLAEMKDRLGMAVMLITHAMGVVAEVAQRVVVMYAGKVVEEAPVEELFANPRHPYTQGLIRSIPRIDLAAVKKTRLEAIPGSVPSLLRPPAGCRFAARCRHAMDACREAEPPLVTGENGHKVACFL
;
A
#
# COMPACT_ATOMS: atom_id res chain seq x y z
N MET A 1 12.91 17.67 -4.73
CA MET A 1 12.98 16.29 -4.19
C MET A 1 12.31 15.36 -5.19
N ARG A 2 12.97 14.27 -5.58
CA ARG A 2 12.39 13.21 -6.43
C ARG A 2 11.91 12.08 -5.55
N ALA A 3 10.69 12.19 -5.03
CA ALA A 3 10.14 11.21 -4.08
C ALA A 3 9.86 9.85 -4.76
N VAL A 4 9.48 9.88 -6.04
CA VAL A 4 9.34 8.73 -6.93
C VAL A 4 10.06 9.08 -8.23
N ASP A 5 10.87 8.18 -8.74
CA ASP A 5 11.79 8.45 -9.84
C ASP A 5 11.87 7.26 -10.80
N GLY A 6 10.99 7.25 -11.80
CA GLY A 6 10.91 6.19 -12.80
C GLY A 6 10.50 4.85 -12.19
N VAL A 7 9.28 4.79 -11.65
CA VAL A 7 8.70 3.58 -11.06
C VAL A 7 7.62 3.05 -11.98
N ASP A 8 7.74 1.80 -12.40
CA ASP A 8 6.74 1.09 -13.18
C ASP A 8 6.11 -0.01 -12.31
N ILE A 9 4.81 0.10 -12.05
CA ILE A 9 4.04 -0.90 -11.30
C ILE A 9 2.81 -1.27 -12.12
N ARG A 10 2.55 -2.56 -12.28
CA ARG A 10 1.34 -3.07 -12.92
C ARG A 10 0.56 -3.88 -11.90
N ILE A 11 -0.76 -3.82 -11.99
CA ILE A 11 -1.65 -4.59 -11.12
C ILE A 11 -2.70 -5.24 -12.01
N GLY A 12 -2.77 -6.56 -11.99
CA GLY A 12 -3.77 -7.34 -12.71
C GLY A 12 -5.13 -7.32 -11.99
N ARG A 13 -6.18 -7.74 -12.71
CA ARG A 13 -7.51 -7.91 -12.10
C ARG A 13 -7.46 -9.01 -11.04
N GLY A 14 -8.03 -8.76 -9.87
CA GLY A 14 -8.06 -9.70 -8.76
C GLY A 14 -6.68 -10.01 -8.17
N GLU A 15 -5.63 -9.31 -8.58
CA GLU A 15 -4.26 -9.50 -8.09
C GLU A 15 -4.03 -8.74 -6.79
N THR A 16 -3.30 -9.36 -5.86
CA THR A 16 -2.72 -8.67 -4.70
C THR A 16 -1.24 -8.40 -4.97
N VAL A 17 -0.89 -7.13 -5.14
CA VAL A 17 0.49 -6.67 -5.27
C VAL A 17 0.91 -5.98 -3.98
N CYS A 18 1.96 -6.50 -3.33
CA CYS A 18 2.54 -5.85 -2.18
C CYS A 18 3.69 -4.93 -2.59
N VAL A 19 3.65 -3.68 -2.14
CA VAL A 19 4.74 -2.71 -2.30
C VAL A 19 5.45 -2.55 -0.97
N VAL A 20 6.71 -2.93 -0.93
CA VAL A 20 7.51 -3.00 0.31
C VAL A 20 8.75 -2.14 0.26
N GLY A 21 9.29 -1.79 1.42
CA GLY A 21 10.52 -1.03 1.57
C GLY A 21 10.53 -0.20 2.86
N GLU A 22 11.68 0.35 3.21
CA GLU A 22 11.85 1.20 4.39
C GLU A 22 11.00 2.48 4.33
N SER A 23 10.74 3.08 5.50
CA SER A 23 10.01 4.36 5.58
C SER A 23 10.71 5.44 4.74
N GLY A 24 9.92 6.28 4.06
CA GLY A 24 10.44 7.34 3.20
C GLY A 24 10.93 6.90 1.82
N CYS A 25 10.84 5.62 1.43
CA CYS A 25 11.27 5.17 0.10
C CYS A 25 10.30 5.49 -1.05
N GLY A 26 9.16 6.15 -0.79
CA GLY A 26 8.23 6.63 -1.83
C GLY A 26 6.94 5.84 -1.99
N LYS A 27 6.67 4.79 -1.21
CA LYS A 27 5.47 3.92 -1.32
C LYS A 27 4.16 4.71 -1.22
N THR A 28 3.96 5.42 -0.11
CA THR A 28 2.79 6.29 0.12
C THR A 28 2.65 7.37 -0.94
N VAL A 29 3.77 7.99 -1.35
CA VAL A 29 3.75 9.01 -2.41
C VAL A 29 3.29 8.40 -3.73
N THR A 30 3.74 7.19 -4.08
CA THR A 30 3.27 6.45 -5.27
C THR A 30 1.76 6.24 -5.21
N ALA A 31 1.24 5.70 -4.10
CA ALA A 31 -0.19 5.48 -3.89
C ALA A 31 -1.02 6.77 -4.01
N MET A 32 -0.58 7.82 -3.32
CA MET A 32 -1.28 9.11 -3.35
C MET A 32 -1.23 9.78 -4.72
N THR A 33 -0.15 9.56 -5.50
CA THR A 33 -0.02 10.10 -6.85
C THR A 33 -1.03 9.48 -7.79
N VAL A 34 -1.32 8.18 -7.68
CA VAL A 34 -2.34 7.49 -8.49
C VAL A 34 -3.69 8.19 -8.39
N LEU A 35 -4.07 8.63 -7.19
CA LEU A 35 -5.33 9.31 -6.93
C LEU A 35 -5.23 10.86 -6.96
N LYS A 36 -4.05 11.41 -7.33
CA LYS A 36 -3.81 12.85 -7.32
C LYS A 36 -4.17 13.51 -5.98
N LEU A 37 -3.78 12.86 -4.87
CA LEU A 37 -3.97 13.37 -3.52
C LEU A 37 -2.76 14.18 -3.00
N ILE A 38 -1.67 14.20 -3.76
CA ILE A 38 -0.53 15.08 -3.49
C ILE A 38 -0.92 16.50 -3.90
N ALA A 39 -0.73 17.47 -2.99
CA ALA A 39 -0.98 18.86 -3.28
C ALA A 39 -0.11 19.36 -4.46
N MET A 40 -0.72 19.89 -5.49
CA MET A 40 -0.06 20.42 -6.68
C MET A 40 -0.51 21.86 -6.95
N PRO A 41 0.31 22.88 -6.69
CA PRO A 41 1.69 22.88 -6.17
C PRO A 41 1.78 22.56 -4.66
N PRO A 42 2.97 22.26 -4.07
CA PRO A 42 4.30 22.26 -4.72
C PRO A 42 4.67 20.95 -5.44
N GLY A 43 3.88 19.88 -5.27
CA GLY A 43 4.09 18.61 -6.00
C GLY A 43 3.89 18.79 -7.51
N ARG A 44 4.50 17.92 -8.30
CA ARG A 44 4.24 17.79 -9.73
C ARG A 44 4.62 16.40 -10.23
N ILE A 45 3.88 15.88 -11.19
CA ILE A 45 4.28 14.73 -12.00
C ILE A 45 5.08 15.31 -13.17
N VAL A 46 6.36 14.96 -13.25
CA VAL A 46 7.30 15.53 -14.26
C VAL A 46 7.13 14.80 -15.57
N GLU A 47 7.02 13.47 -15.53
CA GLU A 47 6.87 12.60 -16.68
C GLU A 47 6.23 11.26 -16.25
N GLY A 48 5.85 10.44 -17.24
CA GLY A 48 5.20 9.15 -17.01
C GLY A 48 3.70 9.22 -17.19
N GLN A 49 3.05 8.07 -17.00
CA GLN A 49 1.61 7.87 -17.16
C GLN A 49 1.06 7.06 -15.98
N ILE A 50 -0.20 7.28 -15.66
CA ILE A 50 -0.95 6.47 -14.70
C ILE A 50 -2.14 5.89 -15.45
N LEU A 51 -2.00 4.66 -15.91
CA LEU A 51 -3.01 4.02 -16.75
C LEU A 51 -4.04 3.27 -15.90
N TRP A 52 -5.27 3.74 -15.91
CA TRP A 52 -6.42 3.05 -15.35
C TRP A 52 -7.29 2.51 -16.47
N GLN A 53 -7.31 1.19 -16.65
CA GLN A 53 -8.07 0.54 -17.73
C GLN A 53 -7.80 1.14 -19.13
N GLY A 54 -6.55 1.48 -19.41
CA GLY A 54 -6.10 2.08 -20.65
C GLY A 54 -6.24 3.60 -20.75
N ARG A 55 -6.88 4.24 -19.76
CA ARG A 55 -7.02 5.70 -19.69
C ARG A 55 -5.92 6.30 -18.82
N ASP A 56 -5.19 7.28 -19.32
CA ASP A 56 -4.21 8.01 -18.51
C ASP A 56 -4.91 8.98 -17.54
N LEU A 57 -4.59 8.85 -16.25
CA LEU A 57 -5.13 9.69 -15.18
C LEU A 57 -4.36 11.00 -15.02
N VAL A 58 -3.12 11.10 -15.54
CA VAL A 58 -2.27 12.29 -15.34
C VAL A 58 -2.90 13.56 -15.88
N PRO A 59 -3.49 13.61 -17.09
CA PRO A 59 -4.10 14.83 -17.63
C PRO A 59 -5.46 15.18 -17.03
N LEU A 60 -6.12 14.27 -16.27
CA LEU A 60 -7.49 14.45 -15.80
C LEU A 60 -7.63 15.63 -14.84
N GLY A 61 -8.72 16.37 -14.96
CA GLY A 61 -9.11 17.43 -14.03
C GLY A 61 -9.68 16.90 -12.69
N ALA A 62 -9.96 17.81 -11.77
CA ALA A 62 -10.47 17.46 -10.43
C ALA A 62 -11.81 16.71 -10.47
N ASP A 63 -12.72 17.13 -11.34
CA ASP A 63 -14.05 16.52 -11.44
C ASP A 63 -14.01 15.11 -12.05
N GLU A 64 -13.15 14.90 -13.06
CA GLU A 64 -12.95 13.57 -13.62
C GLU A 64 -12.31 12.63 -12.60
N MET A 65 -11.30 13.11 -11.84
CA MET A 65 -10.69 12.35 -10.76
C MET A 65 -11.67 12.04 -9.62
N ARG A 66 -12.62 12.92 -9.34
CA ARG A 66 -13.67 12.66 -8.35
C ARG A 66 -14.49 11.41 -8.72
N ASN A 67 -14.81 11.23 -10.01
CA ASN A 67 -15.54 10.07 -10.49
C ASN A 67 -14.74 8.75 -10.41
N ILE A 68 -13.41 8.82 -10.31
CA ILE A 68 -12.53 7.66 -10.18
C ILE A 68 -12.30 7.31 -8.70
N ARG A 69 -12.08 8.35 -7.88
CA ARG A 69 -11.89 8.17 -6.43
C ARG A 69 -13.11 7.52 -5.81
N ALA A 70 -12.91 6.59 -4.93
CA ALA A 70 -13.89 5.77 -4.22
C ALA A 70 -14.75 4.86 -5.13
N ARG A 71 -15.20 5.33 -6.30
CA ARG A 71 -16.04 4.54 -7.21
C ARG A 71 -15.27 3.46 -7.96
N GLU A 72 -14.07 3.80 -8.46
CA GLU A 72 -13.23 2.88 -9.23
C GLU A 72 -12.01 2.42 -8.41
N ILE A 73 -11.40 3.34 -7.66
CA ILE A 73 -10.22 3.11 -6.85
C ILE A 73 -10.49 3.61 -5.43
N GLY A 74 -10.59 2.67 -4.48
CA GLY A 74 -10.66 2.96 -3.05
C GLY A 74 -9.27 3.11 -2.45
N ILE A 75 -9.18 3.86 -1.35
CA ILE A 75 -7.93 3.99 -0.57
C ILE A 75 -8.20 3.87 0.92
N VAL A 76 -7.36 3.09 1.59
CA VAL A 76 -7.28 2.99 3.05
C VAL A 76 -5.96 3.63 3.46
N PHE A 77 -6.04 4.69 4.26
CA PHE A 77 -4.87 5.45 4.73
C PHE A 77 -4.21 4.79 5.95
N GLN A 78 -2.97 5.15 6.20
CA GLN A 78 -2.14 4.59 7.26
C GLN A 78 -2.72 4.84 8.67
N GLU A 79 -3.30 6.02 8.92
CA GLU A 79 -3.78 6.40 10.25
C GLU A 79 -5.29 6.62 10.29
N PRO A 80 -6.07 5.72 10.93
CA PRO A 80 -7.52 5.90 11.08
C PRO A 80 -7.91 7.13 11.90
N MET A 81 -7.04 7.56 12.82
CA MET A 81 -7.31 8.69 13.71
C MET A 81 -7.37 10.03 12.97
N THR A 82 -6.58 10.18 11.92
CA THR A 82 -6.50 11.41 11.12
C THR A 82 -7.42 11.34 9.90
N SER A 83 -7.81 10.12 9.48
CA SER A 83 -8.61 9.88 8.27
C SER A 83 -10.12 9.98 8.53
N LEU A 84 -10.59 9.64 9.75
CA LEU A 84 -11.98 9.81 10.15
C LEU A 84 -12.19 11.16 10.80
N ASN A 85 -13.18 11.90 10.31
CA ASN A 85 -13.55 13.20 10.90
C ASN A 85 -14.27 13.00 12.25
N PRO A 86 -13.74 13.51 13.38
CA PRO A 86 -14.26 13.23 14.70
C PRO A 86 -15.63 13.89 15.00
N VAL A 87 -16.05 14.86 14.21
CA VAL A 87 -17.30 15.60 14.43
C VAL A 87 -18.50 15.07 13.63
N TYR A 88 -18.30 14.08 12.78
CA TYR A 88 -19.36 13.36 12.05
C TYR A 88 -19.44 11.92 12.52
N THR A 89 -20.65 11.35 12.51
CA THR A 89 -20.82 9.92 12.79
C THR A 89 -20.17 9.07 11.70
N VAL A 90 -19.82 7.82 12.03
CA VAL A 90 -19.23 6.92 11.03
C VAL A 90 -20.20 6.63 9.88
N GLY A 91 -21.49 6.56 10.17
CA GLY A 91 -22.52 6.37 9.15
C GLY A 91 -22.63 7.56 8.18
N GLU A 92 -22.55 8.79 8.68
CA GLU A 92 -22.57 10.00 7.84
C GLU A 92 -21.36 10.03 6.90
N GLN A 93 -20.16 9.66 7.38
CA GLN A 93 -18.96 9.65 6.56
C GLN A 93 -19.01 8.59 5.45
N ILE A 94 -19.52 7.39 5.74
CA ILE A 94 -19.73 6.37 4.71
C ILE A 94 -20.85 6.79 3.75
N ALA A 95 -21.96 7.31 4.28
CA ALA A 95 -23.11 7.73 3.48
C ALA A 95 -22.79 8.88 2.53
N GLU A 96 -21.90 9.82 2.91
CA GLU A 96 -21.43 10.90 2.05
C GLU A 96 -20.81 10.36 0.77
N VAL A 97 -19.94 9.36 0.87
CA VAL A 97 -19.30 8.71 -0.28
C VAL A 97 -20.36 8.08 -1.20
N VAL A 98 -21.30 7.34 -0.63
CA VAL A 98 -22.38 6.67 -1.36
C VAL A 98 -23.33 7.67 -2.03
N GLN A 99 -23.70 8.74 -1.34
CA GLN A 99 -24.53 9.81 -1.91
C GLN A 99 -23.84 10.50 -3.08
N LEU A 100 -22.55 10.80 -2.94
CA LEU A 100 -21.78 11.48 -3.97
C LEU A 100 -21.64 10.64 -5.25
N HIS A 101 -21.42 9.33 -5.12
CA HIS A 101 -21.04 8.45 -6.23
C HIS A 101 -22.20 7.60 -6.78
N GLU A 102 -23.18 7.26 -5.96
CA GLU A 102 -24.33 6.43 -6.36
C GLU A 102 -25.64 7.23 -6.43
N GLY A 103 -25.64 8.50 -5.97
CA GLY A 103 -26.81 9.38 -6.02
C GLY A 103 -27.94 8.97 -5.07
N LEU A 104 -27.67 8.14 -4.07
CA LEU A 104 -28.66 7.67 -3.11
C LEU A 104 -29.14 8.81 -2.20
N GLY A 105 -30.44 8.80 -1.88
CA GLY A 105 -30.99 9.70 -0.85
C GLY A 105 -30.42 9.38 0.55
N LYS A 106 -30.47 10.35 1.46
CA LYS A 106 -29.85 10.27 2.80
C LYS A 106 -30.19 8.99 3.57
N ARG A 107 -31.46 8.56 3.58
CA ARG A 107 -31.90 7.36 4.30
C ARG A 107 -31.27 6.08 3.70
N ALA A 108 -31.37 5.91 2.40
CA ALA A 108 -30.81 4.76 1.70
C ALA A 108 -29.28 4.71 1.83
N ALA A 109 -28.58 5.86 1.85
CA ALA A 109 -27.15 5.94 2.05
C ALA A 109 -26.75 5.53 3.48
N ILE A 110 -27.52 5.87 4.51
CA ILE A 110 -27.30 5.40 5.89
C ILE A 110 -27.56 3.89 6.01
N ASP A 111 -28.62 3.38 5.36
CA ASP A 111 -28.88 1.93 5.32
C ASP A 111 -27.71 1.19 4.65
N ARG A 112 -27.18 1.72 3.54
CA ARG A 112 -25.97 1.22 2.88
C ARG A 112 -24.74 1.29 3.79
N ALA A 113 -24.57 2.38 4.56
CA ALA A 113 -23.49 2.48 5.53
C ALA A 113 -23.56 1.37 6.60
N ALA A 114 -24.78 1.07 7.10
CA ALA A 114 -24.97 -0.05 8.02
C ALA A 114 -24.63 -1.42 7.41
N GLU A 115 -24.96 -1.64 6.12
CA GLU A 115 -24.53 -2.84 5.40
C GLU A 115 -23.01 -2.93 5.30
N MET A 116 -22.34 -1.83 4.98
CA MET A 116 -20.87 -1.80 4.89
C MET A 116 -20.23 -2.07 6.25
N LEU A 117 -20.77 -1.52 7.33
CA LEU A 117 -20.29 -1.84 8.69
C LEU A 117 -20.48 -3.32 9.04
N ARG A 118 -21.56 -3.95 8.57
CA ARG A 118 -21.78 -5.40 8.74
C ARG A 118 -20.73 -6.20 7.97
N LEU A 119 -20.44 -5.83 6.73
CA LEU A 119 -19.44 -6.48 5.88
C LEU A 119 -18.04 -6.50 6.49
N VAL A 120 -17.70 -5.45 7.22
CA VAL A 120 -16.41 -5.37 7.93
C VAL A 120 -16.49 -5.89 9.38
N ASN A 121 -17.51 -6.65 9.71
CA ASN A 121 -17.71 -7.30 11.00
C ASN A 121 -17.75 -6.31 12.20
N ILE A 122 -18.41 -5.15 12.03
CA ILE A 122 -18.73 -4.26 13.15
C ILE A 122 -20.02 -4.76 13.81
N PRO A 123 -20.02 -5.05 15.14
CA PRO A 123 -21.20 -5.52 15.85
C PRO A 123 -22.27 -4.44 15.94
N ASN A 124 -23.57 -4.85 15.86
CA ASN A 124 -24.72 -3.94 15.93
C ASN A 124 -24.65 -2.76 14.94
N PRO A 125 -24.46 -3.00 13.64
CA PRO A 125 -24.17 -1.95 12.65
C PRO A 125 -25.25 -0.90 12.54
N GLN A 126 -26.55 -1.26 12.68
CA GLN A 126 -27.68 -0.33 12.65
C GLN A 126 -27.65 0.72 13.76
N ARG A 127 -27.09 0.36 14.93
CA ARG A 127 -26.87 1.32 16.01
C ARG A 127 -25.57 2.09 15.79
N ARG A 128 -24.51 1.38 15.41
CA ARG A 128 -23.15 1.92 15.30
C ARG A 128 -22.99 2.97 14.20
N VAL A 129 -23.85 3.01 13.19
CA VAL A 129 -23.84 4.10 12.17
C VAL A 129 -24.01 5.49 12.78
N HIS A 130 -24.63 5.59 13.95
CA HIS A 130 -24.86 6.84 14.66
C HIS A 130 -23.76 7.19 15.68
N ASP A 131 -22.78 6.30 15.87
CA ASP A 131 -21.69 6.54 16.79
C ASP A 131 -20.57 7.36 16.12
N TYR A 132 -19.83 8.11 16.93
CA TYR A 132 -18.68 8.90 16.50
C TYR A 132 -17.38 8.09 16.51
N PRO A 133 -16.34 8.45 15.73
CA PRO A 133 -15.10 7.71 15.67
C PRO A 133 -14.43 7.44 17.02
N HIS A 134 -14.53 8.38 17.98
CA HIS A 134 -13.94 8.22 19.31
C HIS A 134 -14.59 7.13 20.17
N GLN A 135 -15.79 6.66 19.81
CA GLN A 135 -16.52 5.57 20.50
C GLN A 135 -16.09 4.17 20.01
N PHE A 136 -15.19 4.10 19.04
CA PHE A 136 -14.66 2.86 18.45
C PHE A 136 -13.22 2.60 18.91
N SER A 137 -12.87 1.31 19.10
CA SER A 137 -11.48 0.90 19.31
C SER A 137 -10.64 1.14 18.04
N GLY A 138 -9.31 1.08 18.14
CA GLY A 138 -8.40 1.25 17.00
C GLY A 138 -8.73 0.32 15.83
N GLY A 139 -8.86 -0.99 16.11
CA GLY A 139 -9.23 -1.96 15.09
C GLY A 139 -10.63 -1.76 14.50
N MET A 140 -11.60 -1.27 15.30
CA MET A 140 -12.93 -0.92 14.78
C MET A 140 -12.87 0.32 13.89
N ARG A 141 -12.08 1.33 14.21
CA ARG A 141 -11.89 2.51 13.33
C ARG A 141 -11.25 2.11 12.01
N GLN A 142 -10.29 1.18 12.06
CA GLN A 142 -9.69 0.63 10.84
C GLN A 142 -10.74 -0.06 9.97
N ARG A 143 -11.61 -0.89 10.56
CA ARG A 143 -12.72 -1.53 9.85
C ARG A 143 -13.71 -0.51 9.27
N VAL A 144 -14.01 0.56 9.98
CA VAL A 144 -14.84 1.67 9.46
C VAL A 144 -14.20 2.34 8.25
N MET A 145 -12.89 2.61 8.30
CA MET A 145 -12.16 3.19 7.17
C MET A 145 -12.15 2.25 5.95
N ILE A 146 -12.00 0.94 6.18
CA ILE A 146 -12.14 -0.07 5.12
C ILE A 146 -13.57 -0.07 4.56
N ALA A 147 -14.60 -0.03 5.41
CA ALA A 147 -16.00 0.06 4.99
C ALA A 147 -16.25 1.28 4.10
N MET A 148 -15.70 2.44 4.48
CA MET A 148 -15.79 3.67 3.68
C MET A 148 -15.09 3.50 2.32
N ALA A 149 -13.90 2.95 2.29
CA ALA A 149 -13.14 2.73 1.05
C ALA A 149 -13.82 1.73 0.10
N LEU A 150 -14.58 0.76 0.63
CA LEU A 150 -15.28 -0.27 -0.13
C LEU A 150 -16.74 0.08 -0.45
N SER A 151 -17.27 1.21 0.03
CA SER A 151 -18.71 1.53 -0.01
C SER A 151 -19.31 1.59 -1.41
N CYS A 152 -18.52 1.96 -2.42
CA CYS A 152 -18.90 2.00 -3.84
C CYS A 152 -18.38 0.81 -4.66
N ASN A 153 -17.98 -0.30 -4.03
CA ASN A 153 -17.46 -1.51 -4.67
C ASN A 153 -16.33 -1.24 -5.68
N PRO A 154 -15.21 -0.66 -5.26
CA PRO A 154 -14.12 -0.30 -6.15
C PRO A 154 -13.49 -1.53 -6.81
N ARG A 155 -12.88 -1.35 -7.97
CA ARG A 155 -12.14 -2.40 -8.69
C ARG A 155 -10.70 -2.55 -8.23
N LEU A 156 -10.15 -1.51 -7.59
CA LEU A 156 -8.83 -1.52 -6.96
C LEU A 156 -8.94 -0.90 -5.56
N LEU A 157 -8.39 -1.59 -4.59
CA LEU A 157 -8.15 -1.03 -3.26
C LEU A 157 -6.65 -0.77 -3.09
N ILE A 158 -6.29 0.46 -2.77
CA ILE A 158 -4.95 0.83 -2.31
C ILE A 158 -5.00 0.86 -0.79
N ALA A 159 -4.25 -0.01 -0.12
CA ALA A 159 -4.18 -0.08 1.33
C ALA A 159 -2.78 0.31 1.79
N ASP A 160 -2.64 1.52 2.33
CA ASP A 160 -1.36 2.07 2.77
C ASP A 160 -1.17 1.78 4.26
N GLU A 161 -0.34 0.79 4.55
CA GLU A 161 -0.03 0.30 5.90
C GLU A 161 -1.28 0.06 6.77
N PRO A 162 -2.28 -0.70 6.31
CA PRO A 162 -3.60 -0.78 6.95
C PRO A 162 -3.60 -1.45 8.31
N THR A 163 -2.48 -2.00 8.76
CA THR A 163 -2.36 -2.72 10.03
C THR A 163 -1.33 -2.09 10.97
N THR A 164 -0.75 -0.95 10.62
CA THR A 164 0.22 -0.24 11.46
C THR A 164 -0.45 0.20 12.77
N ALA A 165 0.29 0.05 13.88
CA ALA A 165 -0.16 0.34 15.26
C ALA A 165 -1.32 -0.53 15.78
N LEU A 166 -1.61 -1.67 15.14
CA LEU A 166 -2.55 -2.68 15.65
C LEU A 166 -1.79 -3.84 16.28
N ASP A 167 -2.41 -4.50 17.25
CA ASP A 167 -1.88 -5.76 17.79
C ASP A 167 -1.95 -6.88 16.74
N VAL A 168 -1.11 -7.92 16.93
CA VAL A 168 -0.94 -9.02 15.97
C VAL A 168 -2.27 -9.72 15.63
N THR A 169 -3.14 -9.88 16.62
CA THR A 169 -4.44 -10.54 16.43
C THR A 169 -5.38 -9.70 15.57
N ILE A 170 -5.47 -8.41 15.84
CA ILE A 170 -6.28 -7.49 15.03
C ILE A 170 -5.69 -7.32 13.64
N GLN A 171 -4.35 -7.29 13.51
CA GLN A 171 -3.68 -7.27 12.22
C GLN A 171 -4.10 -8.45 11.34
N ALA A 172 -4.03 -9.69 11.86
CA ALA A 172 -4.48 -10.88 11.13
C ALA A 172 -5.94 -10.76 10.70
N GLN A 173 -6.84 -10.36 11.61
CA GLN A 173 -8.25 -10.15 11.29
C GLN A 173 -8.51 -9.09 10.20
N ILE A 174 -7.70 -8.05 10.11
CA ILE A 174 -7.82 -7.04 9.05
C ILE A 174 -7.34 -7.59 7.71
N LEU A 175 -6.28 -8.39 7.70
CA LEU A 175 -5.78 -9.03 6.48
C LEU A 175 -6.76 -10.07 5.94
N ASP A 176 -7.32 -10.90 6.81
CA ASP A 176 -8.39 -11.86 6.46
C ASP A 176 -9.61 -11.14 5.86
N LEU A 177 -10.02 -10.04 6.49
CA LEU A 177 -11.11 -9.21 6.00
C LEU A 177 -10.81 -8.65 4.60
N LEU A 178 -9.60 -8.15 4.35
CA LEU A 178 -9.22 -7.63 3.03
C LEU A 178 -9.20 -8.74 1.98
N ALA A 179 -8.73 -9.94 2.32
CA ALA A 179 -8.73 -11.10 1.44
C ALA A 179 -10.17 -11.53 1.11
N GLU A 180 -11.05 -11.65 2.12
CA GLU A 180 -12.48 -11.96 1.92
C GLU A 180 -13.16 -10.93 1.01
N MET A 181 -12.93 -9.63 1.25
CA MET A 181 -13.53 -8.56 0.45
C MET A 181 -12.99 -8.54 -0.98
N LYS A 182 -11.69 -8.79 -1.16
CA LYS A 182 -11.08 -8.93 -2.48
C LYS A 182 -11.80 -10.00 -3.30
N ASP A 183 -11.97 -11.20 -2.74
CA ASP A 183 -12.59 -12.32 -3.44
C ASP A 183 -14.07 -12.07 -3.70
N ARG A 184 -14.79 -11.54 -2.71
CA ARG A 184 -16.23 -11.25 -2.81
C ARG A 184 -16.55 -10.16 -3.84
N LEU A 185 -15.73 -9.12 -3.94
CA LEU A 185 -15.93 -7.98 -4.85
C LEU A 185 -15.20 -8.16 -6.19
N GLY A 186 -14.32 -9.17 -6.32
CA GLY A 186 -13.49 -9.38 -7.50
C GLY A 186 -12.51 -8.24 -7.76
N MET A 187 -12.10 -7.51 -6.69
CA MET A 187 -11.22 -6.36 -6.79
C MET A 187 -9.75 -6.76 -6.75
N ALA A 188 -8.88 -5.89 -7.28
CA ALA A 188 -7.43 -5.97 -7.06
C ALA A 188 -7.04 -5.22 -5.78
N VAL A 189 -5.88 -5.57 -5.20
CA VAL A 189 -5.36 -4.92 -4.01
C VAL A 189 -3.90 -4.51 -4.22
N MET A 190 -3.61 -3.24 -3.99
CA MET A 190 -2.25 -2.73 -3.80
C MET A 190 -2.02 -2.56 -2.31
N LEU A 191 -1.27 -3.46 -1.69
CA LEU A 191 -0.97 -3.40 -0.27
C LEU A 191 0.42 -2.82 -0.04
N ILE A 192 0.50 -1.70 0.62
CA ILE A 192 1.76 -1.10 1.06
C ILE A 192 2.01 -1.55 2.49
N THR A 193 3.19 -2.12 2.73
CA THR A 193 3.58 -2.55 4.07
C THR A 193 5.11 -2.63 4.20
N HIS A 194 5.60 -2.60 5.41
CA HIS A 194 6.99 -2.92 5.74
C HIS A 194 7.13 -4.30 6.41
N ALA A 195 6.01 -4.97 6.69
CA ALA A 195 5.97 -6.27 7.37
C ALA A 195 6.10 -7.42 6.37
N MET A 196 7.30 -7.92 6.15
CA MET A 196 7.58 -9.01 5.20
C MET A 196 6.83 -10.32 5.53
N GLY A 197 6.47 -10.56 6.80
CA GLY A 197 5.63 -11.69 7.20
C GLY A 197 4.23 -11.60 6.58
N VAL A 198 3.61 -10.42 6.60
CA VAL A 198 2.33 -10.14 5.93
C VAL A 198 2.43 -10.35 4.43
N VAL A 199 3.52 -9.89 3.83
CA VAL A 199 3.77 -10.06 2.38
C VAL A 199 3.76 -11.53 1.97
N ALA A 200 4.45 -12.38 2.75
CA ALA A 200 4.51 -13.82 2.48
C ALA A 200 3.13 -14.50 2.52
N GLU A 201 2.21 -13.96 3.31
CA GLU A 201 0.88 -14.54 3.51
C GLU A 201 -0.13 -14.11 2.44
N VAL A 202 -0.11 -12.82 2.04
CA VAL A 202 -1.20 -12.25 1.22
C VAL A 202 -0.80 -11.88 -0.21
N ALA A 203 0.49 -11.74 -0.51
CA ALA A 203 0.94 -11.27 -1.82
C ALA A 203 0.91 -12.37 -2.88
N GLN A 204 0.54 -12.01 -4.10
CA GLN A 204 0.82 -12.82 -5.29
C GLN A 204 2.11 -12.34 -5.97
N ARG A 205 2.39 -11.05 -5.91
CA ARG A 205 3.59 -10.43 -6.43
C ARG A 205 4.04 -9.30 -5.51
N VAL A 206 5.34 -9.11 -5.46
CA VAL A 206 5.98 -8.13 -4.57
C VAL A 206 6.82 -7.16 -5.38
N VAL A 207 6.68 -5.88 -5.08
CA VAL A 207 7.49 -4.78 -5.62
C VAL A 207 8.29 -4.19 -4.47
N VAL A 208 9.60 -4.31 -4.53
CA VAL A 208 10.51 -3.79 -3.53
C VAL A 208 11.00 -2.41 -3.95
N MET A 209 10.69 -1.40 -3.14
CA MET A 209 11.11 -0.02 -3.37
C MET A 209 12.23 0.41 -2.43
N TYR A 210 13.21 1.11 -2.96
CA TYR A 210 14.27 1.75 -2.21
C TYR A 210 14.56 3.15 -2.75
N ALA A 211 14.51 4.14 -1.86
CA ALA A 211 14.85 5.53 -2.17
C ALA A 211 14.22 6.06 -3.48
N GLY A 212 12.92 5.81 -3.69
CA GLY A 212 12.15 6.30 -4.84
C GLY A 212 12.25 5.46 -6.11
N LYS A 213 12.87 4.27 -6.06
CA LYS A 213 13.03 3.35 -7.20
C LYS A 213 12.49 1.97 -6.87
N VAL A 214 12.05 1.23 -7.89
CA VAL A 214 11.86 -0.23 -7.80
C VAL A 214 13.24 -0.88 -7.96
N VAL A 215 13.63 -1.67 -6.98
CA VAL A 215 14.92 -2.38 -6.99
C VAL A 215 14.76 -3.86 -7.29
N GLU A 216 13.60 -4.43 -6.98
CA GLU A 216 13.28 -5.82 -7.29
C GLU A 216 11.76 -6.01 -7.41
N GLU A 217 11.33 -6.86 -8.34
CA GLU A 217 9.92 -7.26 -8.50
C GLU A 217 9.88 -8.74 -8.88
N ALA A 218 9.09 -9.54 -8.14
CA ALA A 218 8.93 -10.96 -8.44
C ALA A 218 7.61 -11.52 -7.88
N PRO A 219 7.14 -12.69 -8.35
CA PRO A 219 6.17 -13.51 -7.62
C PRO A 219 6.65 -13.75 -6.19
N VAL A 220 5.72 -13.80 -5.23
CA VAL A 220 6.06 -13.85 -3.80
C VAL A 220 6.96 -15.04 -3.47
N GLU A 221 6.64 -16.22 -3.98
CA GLU A 221 7.41 -17.44 -3.74
C GLU A 221 8.86 -17.30 -4.24
N GLU A 222 9.05 -16.77 -5.46
CA GLU A 222 10.37 -16.54 -6.05
C GLU A 222 11.15 -15.49 -5.26
N LEU A 223 10.52 -14.40 -4.83
CA LEU A 223 11.20 -13.36 -4.04
C LEU A 223 11.74 -13.89 -2.72
N PHE A 224 10.98 -14.74 -2.03
CA PHE A 224 11.39 -15.31 -0.75
C PHE A 224 12.41 -16.46 -0.91
N ALA A 225 12.26 -17.28 -1.95
CA ALA A 225 13.18 -18.38 -2.23
C ALA A 225 14.53 -17.90 -2.79
N ASN A 226 14.51 -16.91 -3.67
CA ASN A 226 15.69 -16.48 -4.42
C ASN A 226 15.77 -14.94 -4.55
N PRO A 227 15.86 -14.19 -3.43
CA PRO A 227 16.00 -12.73 -3.47
C PRO A 227 17.34 -12.35 -4.11
N ARG A 228 17.30 -11.54 -5.17
CA ARG A 228 18.49 -11.20 -5.97
C ARG A 228 19.14 -9.89 -5.53
N HIS A 229 18.33 -8.89 -5.19
CA HIS A 229 18.88 -7.60 -4.77
C HIS A 229 19.37 -7.68 -3.30
N PRO A 230 20.58 -7.19 -2.97
CA PRO A 230 21.12 -7.24 -1.61
C PRO A 230 20.26 -6.54 -0.55
N TYR A 231 19.51 -5.52 -0.94
CA TYR A 231 18.53 -4.87 -0.06
C TYR A 231 17.37 -5.81 0.30
N THR A 232 16.79 -6.50 -0.67
CA THR A 232 15.72 -7.48 -0.45
C THR A 232 16.19 -8.63 0.44
N GLN A 233 17.40 -9.10 0.21
CA GLN A 233 18.03 -10.11 1.08
C GLN A 233 18.13 -9.60 2.53
N GLY A 234 18.48 -8.33 2.72
CA GLY A 234 18.52 -7.69 4.03
C GLY A 234 17.14 -7.61 4.68
N LEU A 235 16.11 -7.21 3.93
CA LEU A 235 14.73 -7.16 4.43
C LEU A 235 14.24 -8.55 4.88
N ILE A 236 14.47 -9.59 4.07
CA ILE A 236 14.07 -10.96 4.40
C ILE A 236 14.82 -11.49 5.64
N ARG A 237 16.12 -11.20 5.78
CA ARG A 237 16.90 -11.60 6.95
C ARG A 237 16.48 -10.87 8.23
N SER A 238 15.87 -9.71 8.13
CA SER A 238 15.34 -8.97 9.30
C SER A 238 14.03 -9.54 9.86
N ILE A 239 13.43 -10.55 9.21
CA ILE A 239 12.20 -11.20 9.68
C ILE A 239 12.55 -12.06 10.91
N PRO A 240 11.86 -11.88 12.06
CA PRO A 240 12.01 -12.75 13.20
C PRO A 240 11.60 -14.19 12.86
N ARG A 241 12.51 -15.15 13.02
CA ARG A 241 12.24 -16.57 12.84
C ARG A 241 11.91 -17.20 14.18
N ILE A 242 10.67 -17.60 14.39
CA ILE A 242 10.19 -18.18 15.65
C ILE A 242 10.82 -19.55 15.92
N ASP A 243 11.07 -20.34 14.88
CA ASP A 243 11.70 -21.65 14.91
C ASP A 243 13.16 -21.63 15.38
N LEU A 244 13.89 -20.55 15.10
CA LEU A 244 15.27 -20.37 15.52
C LEU A 244 15.42 -19.70 16.89
N ALA A 245 14.39 -18.97 17.34
CA ALA A 245 14.40 -18.29 18.64
C ALA A 245 14.46 -19.25 19.84
N ALA A 246 13.99 -20.50 19.68
CA ALA A 246 14.04 -21.54 20.70
C ALA A 246 15.44 -22.18 20.87
N VAL A 247 16.33 -22.03 19.89
CA VAL A 247 17.63 -22.74 19.85
C VAL A 247 18.83 -21.82 20.03
N LYS A 248 18.76 -20.57 19.59
CA LYS A 248 19.84 -19.57 19.78
C LYS A 248 19.24 -18.16 19.86
N LYS A 249 19.68 -17.34 20.82
CA LYS A 249 19.48 -15.87 20.81
C LYS A 249 20.25 -15.24 19.62
N THR A 250 19.78 -15.47 18.40
CA THR A 250 20.35 -14.85 17.21
C THR A 250 19.88 -13.41 17.14
N ARG A 251 20.82 -12.48 17.16
CA ARG A 251 20.55 -11.05 16.93
C ARG A 251 20.04 -10.87 15.49
N LEU A 252 18.88 -10.22 15.32
CA LEU A 252 18.38 -9.88 13.99
C LEU A 252 19.40 -9.03 13.24
N GLU A 253 19.68 -9.38 11.98
CA GLU A 253 20.55 -8.58 11.11
C GLU A 253 19.79 -7.33 10.65
N ALA A 254 20.15 -6.19 11.22
CA ALA A 254 19.67 -4.92 10.71
C ALA A 254 20.48 -4.50 9.48
N ILE A 255 19.82 -3.89 8.49
CA ILE A 255 20.52 -3.28 7.34
C ILE A 255 21.26 -2.04 7.85
N PRO A 256 22.59 -1.98 7.78
CA PRO A 256 23.37 -0.88 8.36
C PRO A 256 23.14 0.44 7.60
N GLY A 257 23.39 1.56 8.28
CA GLY A 257 23.30 2.90 7.69
C GLY A 257 21.85 3.42 7.55
N SER A 258 21.68 4.52 6.84
CA SER A 258 20.40 5.21 6.62
C SER A 258 20.08 5.33 5.13
N VAL A 259 18.79 5.47 4.80
CA VAL A 259 18.32 5.73 3.43
C VAL A 259 18.90 7.07 2.95
N PRO A 260 19.44 7.15 1.72
CA PRO A 260 19.98 8.39 1.19
C PRO A 260 18.91 9.46 1.02
N SER A 261 19.30 10.72 1.10
CA SER A 261 18.39 11.84 0.92
C SER A 261 17.87 11.92 -0.51
N LEU A 262 16.54 11.93 -0.67
CA LEU A 262 15.88 12.11 -1.96
C LEU A 262 15.99 13.56 -2.51
N LEU A 263 16.54 14.49 -1.72
CA LEU A 263 16.87 15.84 -2.21
C LEU A 263 18.09 15.83 -3.11
N ARG A 264 19.06 14.96 -2.83
CA ARG A 264 20.31 14.79 -3.58
C ARG A 264 20.61 13.29 -3.69
N PRO A 265 19.89 12.57 -4.56
CA PRO A 265 20.13 11.14 -4.74
C PRO A 265 21.56 10.91 -5.29
N PRO A 266 22.21 9.79 -4.93
CA PRO A 266 23.50 9.43 -5.53
C PRO A 266 23.38 9.26 -7.05
N ALA A 267 24.47 9.46 -7.77
CA ALA A 267 24.53 9.30 -9.23
C ALA A 267 24.38 7.84 -9.66
N GLY A 268 24.90 6.90 -8.85
CA GLY A 268 24.83 5.46 -9.11
C GLY A 268 23.70 4.77 -8.34
N CYS A 269 23.91 3.48 -8.06
CA CYS A 269 22.97 2.67 -7.29
C CYS A 269 22.67 3.33 -5.93
N ARG A 270 21.38 3.59 -5.66
CA ARG A 270 20.96 4.26 -4.42
C ARG A 270 21.26 3.48 -3.14
N PHE A 271 21.41 2.15 -3.27
CA PHE A 271 21.76 1.28 -2.17
C PHE A 271 23.28 1.09 -1.99
N ALA A 272 24.12 1.58 -2.91
CA ALA A 272 25.56 1.32 -2.91
C ALA A 272 26.26 1.63 -1.57
N ALA A 273 25.90 2.72 -0.88
CA ALA A 273 26.49 3.11 0.40
C ALA A 273 26.19 2.13 1.55
N ARG A 274 25.17 1.29 1.43
CA ARG A 274 24.75 0.30 2.43
C ARG A 274 24.98 -1.14 1.96
N CYS A 275 25.36 -1.32 0.70
CA CYS A 275 25.53 -2.62 0.09
C CYS A 275 26.92 -3.19 0.42
N ARG A 276 26.96 -4.38 1.04
CA ARG A 276 28.22 -5.10 1.31
C ARG A 276 28.90 -5.64 0.05
N HIS A 277 28.19 -5.65 -1.08
CA HIS A 277 28.69 -6.13 -2.38
C HIS A 277 28.90 -4.96 -3.36
N ALA A 278 28.95 -3.70 -2.87
CA ALA A 278 29.11 -2.54 -3.75
C ALA A 278 30.42 -2.59 -4.52
N MET A 279 30.32 -2.43 -5.83
CA MET A 279 31.43 -2.34 -6.78
C MET A 279 31.55 -0.90 -7.28
N ASP A 280 32.65 -0.58 -7.99
CA ASP A 280 32.84 0.77 -8.56
C ASP A 280 31.72 1.12 -9.55
N ALA A 281 31.30 0.18 -10.39
CA ALA A 281 30.15 0.35 -11.28
C ALA A 281 28.86 0.80 -10.54
N CYS A 282 28.64 0.32 -9.30
CA CYS A 282 27.49 0.74 -8.49
C CYS A 282 27.55 2.20 -8.04
N ARG A 283 28.75 2.80 -8.03
CA ARG A 283 28.94 4.22 -7.67
C ARG A 283 28.86 5.13 -8.88
N GLU A 284 29.19 4.61 -10.05
CA GLU A 284 29.26 5.35 -11.31
C GLU A 284 27.92 5.41 -12.04
N ALA A 285 27.15 4.30 -12.03
CA ALA A 285 25.91 4.20 -12.78
C ALA A 285 24.77 3.58 -11.95
N GLU A 286 23.55 3.96 -12.28
CA GLU A 286 22.33 3.33 -11.74
C GLU A 286 22.06 2.02 -12.52
N PRO A 287 21.90 0.86 -11.82
CA PRO A 287 21.59 -0.39 -12.49
C PRO A 287 20.18 -0.33 -13.10
N PRO A 288 20.02 -0.74 -14.37
CA PRO A 288 18.69 -0.83 -14.99
C PRO A 288 17.88 -1.96 -14.34
N LEU A 289 16.55 -1.81 -14.31
CA LEU A 289 15.65 -2.89 -13.89
C LEU A 289 15.54 -3.90 -15.05
N VAL A 290 16.23 -5.03 -14.90
CA VAL A 290 16.30 -6.09 -15.92
C VAL A 290 15.36 -7.23 -15.56
N THR A 291 14.60 -7.72 -16.55
CA THR A 291 13.74 -8.89 -16.39
C THR A 291 14.56 -10.17 -16.63
N GLY A 292 14.66 -11.00 -15.63
CA GLY A 292 15.24 -12.34 -15.70
C GLY A 292 14.19 -13.41 -15.97
N GLU A 293 14.55 -14.66 -15.63
CA GLU A 293 13.66 -15.80 -15.74
C GLU A 293 12.42 -15.65 -14.85
N ASN A 294 11.30 -16.28 -15.22
CA ASN A 294 10.04 -16.30 -14.49
C ASN A 294 9.45 -14.89 -14.18
N GLY A 295 9.82 -13.87 -14.97
CA GLY A 295 9.32 -12.51 -14.75
C GLY A 295 9.94 -11.81 -13.54
N HIS A 296 10.98 -12.38 -12.92
CA HIS A 296 11.75 -11.78 -11.85
C HIS A 296 12.56 -10.60 -12.38
N LYS A 297 12.32 -9.40 -11.88
CA LYS A 297 13.03 -8.18 -12.27
C LYS A 297 13.94 -7.72 -11.15
N VAL A 298 15.15 -7.31 -11.48
CA VAL A 298 16.13 -6.81 -10.51
C VAL A 298 16.94 -5.66 -11.09
N ALA A 299 17.16 -4.62 -10.27
CA ALA A 299 18.04 -3.50 -10.58
C ALA A 299 19.37 -3.65 -9.81
N CYS A 300 20.22 -4.56 -10.27
CA CYS A 300 21.50 -4.85 -9.65
C CYS A 300 22.54 -5.28 -10.70
N PHE A 301 23.80 -4.94 -10.48
CA PHE A 301 24.92 -5.37 -11.33
C PHE A 301 25.53 -6.72 -10.94
N LEU A 302 25.04 -7.35 -9.84
CA LEU A 302 25.48 -8.69 -9.41
C LEU A 302 24.86 -9.78 -10.24
#